data_50a155d3054067e67695540a9a75cccd
#
_entry.id   50a155d3054067e67695540a9a75cccd
#
_cell.length_a   1.000
_cell.length_b   1.000
_cell.length_c   1.000
_cell.angle_alpha   90.00
_cell.angle_beta   90.00
_cell.angle_gamma   90.00
#
_symmetry.space_group_name_H-M   'P 1'
#
loop_
_entity.id
_entity.type
_entity.pdbx_description
1 polymer ?
#
loop_
_entity_poly.entity_id
_entity_poly.type
_entity_poly.pdbx_seq_one_letter_code
_entity_poly.pdbx_strand_id
1 'polypeptide(L)'
;MMKDKLKFKKLLNEFRSLEYEFEYNNELLKEMHEHFQCYSLKWCEENGVDLEKLKEEQKKQVQNIFQNHDKQHAEMHGRFETNKKKTKHKEVFKSVAKKMHPDVVGEESPEYDELKQAFQKAVGALEAEQWGELFDVVEKYDIDIPNYEEANSSISKDIERMNEKIKNQKNTYSWLLESCEDREDCKELVIKTFLGHVYSWTDG
;
A
#
# COMPACT_ATOMS: atom_id res chain seq x y z
N MET A 1 -20.14 -3.42 -25.48
CA MET A 1 -19.61 -2.04 -25.53
C MET A 1 -20.23 -1.10 -24.52
N MET A 2 -21.55 -0.76 -24.54
CA MET A 2 -22.15 0.14 -23.53
C MET A 2 -22.15 -0.46 -22.12
N LYS A 3 -22.43 -1.75 -21.96
CA LYS A 3 -22.42 -2.48 -20.68
C LYS A 3 -21.03 -2.50 -20.05
N ASP A 4 -20.00 -2.68 -20.85
CA ASP A 4 -18.59 -2.73 -20.35
C ASP A 4 -18.10 -1.36 -19.91
N LYS A 5 -18.52 -0.29 -20.60
CA LYS A 5 -18.25 1.10 -20.18
C LYS A 5 -18.94 1.45 -18.85
N LEU A 6 -20.19 1.01 -18.65
CA LEU A 6 -20.89 1.19 -17.37
C LEU A 6 -20.24 0.38 -16.24
N LYS A 7 -19.79 -0.86 -16.54
CA LYS A 7 -19.05 -1.69 -15.60
C LYS A 7 -17.73 -1.03 -15.22
N PHE A 8 -17.01 -0.46 -16.20
CA PHE A 8 -15.78 0.29 -15.96
C PHE A 8 -16.00 1.44 -14.96
N LYS A 9 -16.99 2.29 -15.20
CA LYS A 9 -17.32 3.40 -14.30
C LYS A 9 -17.65 2.92 -12.88
N LYS A 10 -18.40 1.83 -12.76
CA LYS A 10 -18.73 1.22 -11.47
C LYS A 10 -17.46 0.79 -10.73
N LEU A 11 -16.59 0.02 -11.40
CA LEU A 11 -15.34 -0.47 -10.81
C LEU A 11 -14.38 0.66 -10.45
N LEU A 12 -14.28 1.69 -11.28
CA LEU A 12 -13.42 2.84 -10.99
C LEU A 12 -13.92 3.63 -9.76
N ASN A 13 -15.23 3.80 -9.61
CA ASN A 13 -15.79 4.43 -8.43
C ASN A 13 -15.59 3.57 -7.16
N GLU A 14 -15.69 2.25 -7.28
CA GLU A 14 -15.36 1.32 -6.19
C GLU A 14 -13.89 1.42 -5.79
N PHE A 15 -12.98 1.45 -6.76
CA PHE A 15 -11.55 1.65 -6.52
C PHE A 15 -11.28 2.98 -5.77
N ARG A 16 -11.84 4.10 -6.25
CA ARG A 16 -11.73 5.42 -5.58
C ARG A 16 -12.23 5.39 -4.14
N SER A 17 -13.36 4.72 -3.89
CA SER A 17 -13.89 4.59 -2.54
C SER A 17 -12.92 3.83 -1.61
N LEU A 18 -12.27 2.78 -2.12
CA LEU A 18 -11.27 2.03 -1.36
C LEU A 18 -9.97 2.81 -1.15
N GLU A 19 -9.56 3.66 -2.10
CA GLU A 19 -8.42 4.58 -1.89
C GLU A 19 -8.71 5.53 -0.72
N TYR A 20 -9.88 6.16 -0.69
CA TYR A 20 -10.27 7.03 0.43
C TYR A 20 -10.37 6.28 1.75
N GLU A 21 -10.91 5.05 1.76
CA GLU A 21 -10.92 4.21 2.96
C GLU A 21 -9.50 3.91 3.44
N PHE A 22 -8.60 3.57 2.53
CA PHE A 22 -7.21 3.27 2.84
C PHE A 22 -6.47 4.49 3.42
N GLU A 23 -6.65 5.68 2.81
CA GLU A 23 -6.08 6.94 3.29
C GLU A 23 -6.64 7.30 4.67
N TYR A 24 -7.95 7.23 4.84
CA TYR A 24 -8.61 7.48 6.13
C TYR A 24 -8.08 6.54 7.23
N ASN A 25 -7.96 5.25 6.93
CA ASN A 25 -7.40 4.29 7.87
C ASN A 25 -5.92 4.59 8.19
N ASN A 26 -5.14 5.10 7.25
CA ASN A 26 -3.76 5.51 7.53
C ASN A 26 -3.68 6.65 8.54
N GLU A 27 -4.58 7.64 8.44
CA GLU A 27 -4.63 8.72 9.43
C GLU A 27 -5.06 8.20 10.82
N LEU A 28 -6.10 7.36 10.87
CA LEU A 28 -6.50 6.72 12.13
C LEU A 28 -5.38 5.89 12.76
N LEU A 29 -4.63 5.14 11.93
CA LEU A 29 -3.54 4.31 12.43
C LEU A 29 -2.41 5.12 13.09
N LYS A 30 -2.20 6.38 12.72
CA LYS A 30 -1.19 7.22 13.40
C LYS A 30 -1.58 7.45 14.86
N GLU A 31 -2.82 7.82 15.13
CA GLU A 31 -3.34 8.02 16.49
C GLU A 31 -3.36 6.70 17.28
N MET A 32 -3.84 5.63 16.63
CA MET A 32 -3.87 4.29 17.23
C MET A 32 -2.46 3.77 17.57
N HIS A 33 -1.44 4.10 16.78
CA HIS A 33 -0.05 3.71 17.05
C HIS A 33 0.50 4.40 18.30
N GLU A 34 0.23 5.70 18.46
CA GLU A 34 0.64 6.45 19.64
C GLU A 34 -0.04 5.88 20.89
N HIS A 35 -1.35 5.62 20.82
CA HIS A 35 -2.08 5.00 21.93
C HIS A 35 -1.55 3.60 22.26
N PHE A 36 -1.32 2.77 21.24
CA PHE A 36 -0.75 1.44 21.43
C PHE A 36 0.61 1.49 22.11
N GLN A 37 1.48 2.41 21.72
CA GLN A 37 2.79 2.57 22.35
C GLN A 37 2.67 2.95 23.82
N CYS A 38 1.84 3.94 24.14
CA CYS A 38 1.61 4.34 25.53
C CYS A 38 1.03 3.22 26.37
N TYR A 39 0.01 2.52 25.86
CA TYR A 39 -0.64 1.42 26.56
C TYR A 39 0.32 0.24 26.78
N SER A 40 1.08 -0.15 25.76
CA SER A 40 2.03 -1.27 25.86
C SER A 40 3.17 -0.99 26.84
N LEU A 41 3.68 0.24 26.88
CA LEU A 41 4.70 0.64 27.85
C LEU A 41 4.17 0.54 29.28
N LYS A 42 3.01 1.14 29.52
CA LYS A 42 2.36 1.08 30.84
C LYS A 42 2.09 -0.35 31.29
N TRP A 43 1.54 -1.18 30.40
CA TRP A 43 1.28 -2.59 30.69
C TRP A 43 2.57 -3.35 31.04
N CYS A 44 3.67 -3.12 30.29
CA CYS A 44 4.96 -3.73 30.57
C CYS A 44 5.51 -3.32 31.93
N GLU A 45 5.44 -2.03 32.29
CA GLU A 45 5.84 -1.53 33.61
C GLU A 45 5.06 -2.18 34.76
N GLU A 46 3.73 -2.25 34.63
CA GLU A 46 2.83 -2.85 35.63
C GLU A 46 3.05 -4.36 35.80
N ASN A 47 3.48 -5.07 34.74
CA ASN A 47 3.70 -6.51 34.72
C ASN A 47 5.18 -6.92 34.85
N GLY A 48 6.09 -5.97 35.09
CA GLY A 48 7.51 -6.25 35.29
C GLY A 48 8.25 -6.73 34.04
N VAL A 49 7.75 -6.39 32.86
CA VAL A 49 8.35 -6.73 31.56
C VAL A 49 9.34 -5.65 31.14
N ASP A 50 10.62 -5.97 31.06
CA ASP A 50 11.67 -5.06 30.57
C ASP A 50 11.68 -4.99 29.05
N LEU A 51 10.91 -4.03 28.50
CA LEU A 51 10.76 -3.85 27.05
C LEU A 51 12.07 -3.43 26.38
N GLU A 52 12.93 -2.65 27.07
CA GLU A 52 14.23 -2.21 26.50
C GLU A 52 15.17 -3.41 26.35
N LYS A 53 15.21 -4.29 27.33
CA LYS A 53 15.95 -5.55 27.23
C LYS A 53 15.47 -6.42 26.07
N LEU A 54 14.15 -6.54 25.89
CA LEU A 54 13.55 -7.29 24.76
C LEU A 54 13.95 -6.69 23.41
N LYS A 55 13.92 -5.37 23.28
CA LYS A 55 14.35 -4.66 22.05
C LYS A 55 15.85 -4.90 21.75
N GLU A 56 16.69 -4.90 22.76
CA GLU A 56 18.13 -5.16 22.59
C GLU A 56 18.40 -6.62 22.16
N GLU A 57 17.69 -7.56 22.75
CA GLU A 57 17.79 -8.97 22.39
C GLU A 57 17.34 -9.22 20.95
N GLN A 58 16.23 -8.61 20.54
CA GLN A 58 15.75 -8.66 19.16
C GLN A 58 16.77 -8.07 18.17
N LYS A 59 17.35 -6.89 18.48
CA LYS A 59 18.39 -6.29 17.64
C LYS A 59 19.59 -7.21 17.44
N LYS A 60 20.03 -7.89 18.50
CA LYS A 60 21.12 -8.86 18.42
C LYS A 60 20.77 -10.07 17.54
N GLN A 61 19.53 -10.60 17.67
CA GLN A 61 19.07 -11.71 16.83
C GLN A 61 19.01 -11.34 15.35
N VAL A 62 18.45 -10.17 15.03
CA VAL A 62 18.37 -9.65 13.66
C VAL A 62 19.77 -9.45 13.07
N GLN A 63 20.70 -8.84 13.82
CA GLN A 63 22.10 -8.68 13.38
C GLN A 63 22.79 -9.99 13.09
N ASN A 64 22.58 -11.03 13.92
CA ASN A 64 23.11 -12.37 13.70
C ASN A 64 22.57 -13.03 12.43
N ILE A 65 21.28 -12.82 12.15
CA ILE A 65 20.64 -13.35 10.92
C ILE A 65 21.26 -12.66 9.68
N PHE A 66 21.40 -11.33 9.68
CA PHE A 66 22.01 -10.59 8.57
C PHE A 66 23.48 -10.98 8.35
N GLN A 67 24.29 -11.10 9.40
CA GLN A 67 25.68 -11.53 9.27
C GLN A 67 25.83 -12.97 8.72
N ASN A 68 24.88 -13.85 9.02
CA ASN A 68 24.85 -15.21 8.45
C ASN A 68 24.35 -15.23 7.01
N HIS A 69 23.44 -14.31 6.64
CA HIS A 69 22.90 -14.22 5.28
C HIS A 69 23.92 -13.65 4.30
N ASP A 70 24.69 -12.63 4.70
CA ASP A 70 25.75 -12.03 3.86
C ASP A 70 26.86 -13.05 3.51
N LYS A 71 27.12 -14.02 4.38
CA LYS A 71 28.08 -15.11 4.11
C LYS A 71 27.57 -16.10 3.07
N GLN A 72 26.27 -16.27 2.91
CA GLN A 72 25.66 -17.18 1.94
C GLN A 72 25.37 -16.52 0.59
N HIS A 73 25.20 -15.19 0.52
CA HIS A 73 24.88 -14.47 -0.70
C HIS A 73 26.08 -14.10 -1.59
N ALA A 74 27.32 -14.28 -1.11
CA ALA A 74 28.52 -14.04 -1.92
C ALA A 74 28.68 -15.01 -3.11
N GLU A 75 27.88 -16.07 -3.18
CA GLU A 75 27.99 -17.12 -4.20
C GLU A 75 26.90 -17.13 -5.29
N MET A 76 25.90 -16.23 -5.24
CA MET A 76 24.81 -16.22 -6.21
C MET A 76 24.65 -14.88 -6.93
N HIS A 77 25.60 -14.47 -7.72
CA HIS A 77 25.38 -13.48 -8.80
C HIS A 77 24.75 -14.17 -10.03
N GLY A 78 23.46 -14.48 -9.94
CA GLY A 78 22.63 -14.88 -11.09
C GLY A 78 22.20 -13.63 -11.87
N ARG A 79 22.48 -13.64 -13.19
CA ARG A 79 22.07 -12.62 -14.17
C ARG A 79 20.58 -12.34 -14.05
N PHE A 80 20.21 -11.12 -13.70
CA PHE A 80 18.85 -10.61 -13.92
C PHE A 80 18.65 -10.45 -15.43
N GLU A 81 17.99 -11.39 -16.07
CA GLU A 81 17.41 -11.18 -17.39
C GLU A 81 16.28 -10.16 -17.26
N THR A 82 16.50 -8.97 -17.80
CA THR A 82 15.45 -7.98 -18.02
C THR A 82 14.50 -8.48 -19.10
N ASN A 83 13.57 -9.36 -18.72
CA ASN A 83 12.43 -9.67 -19.56
C ASN A 83 11.66 -8.35 -19.78
N LYS A 84 11.67 -7.83 -21.01
CA LYS A 84 10.80 -6.75 -21.45
C LYS A 84 9.35 -7.24 -21.33
N LYS A 85 8.76 -7.12 -20.13
CA LYS A 85 7.33 -7.34 -19.93
C LYS A 85 6.58 -6.47 -20.93
N LYS A 86 5.72 -7.06 -21.74
CA LYS A 86 4.77 -6.30 -22.55
C LYS A 86 3.91 -5.48 -21.58
N THR A 87 4.16 -4.20 -21.47
CA THR A 87 3.42 -3.32 -20.58
C THR A 87 1.97 -3.30 -21.05
N LYS A 88 1.06 -3.74 -20.20
CA LYS A 88 -0.38 -3.64 -20.45
C LYS A 88 -0.76 -2.18 -20.67
N HIS A 89 -1.88 -1.96 -21.35
CA HIS A 89 -2.46 -0.63 -21.56
C HIS A 89 -1.54 0.40 -22.24
N LYS A 90 -0.53 -0.05 -23.02
CA LYS A 90 0.37 0.86 -23.78
C LYS A 90 -0.39 1.82 -24.69
N GLU A 91 -1.47 1.40 -25.29
CA GLU A 91 -2.27 2.23 -26.18
C GLU A 91 -3.02 3.32 -25.43
N VAL A 92 -3.57 2.99 -24.27
CA VAL A 92 -4.17 3.98 -23.35
C VAL A 92 -3.13 5.01 -22.96
N PHE A 93 -1.93 4.57 -22.54
CA PHE A 93 -0.86 5.47 -22.14
C PHE A 93 -0.34 6.35 -23.31
N LYS A 94 -0.29 5.82 -24.54
CA LYS A 94 0.02 6.63 -25.72
C LYS A 94 -1.00 7.75 -25.93
N SER A 95 -2.29 7.48 -25.66
CA SER A 95 -3.33 8.50 -25.72
C SER A 95 -3.19 9.55 -24.61
N VAL A 96 -2.80 9.13 -23.40
CA VAL A 96 -2.42 10.03 -22.29
C VAL A 96 -1.26 10.92 -22.72
N ALA A 97 -0.16 10.35 -23.23
CA ALA A 97 1.00 11.10 -23.67
C ALA A 97 0.69 12.11 -24.78
N LYS A 98 -0.12 11.74 -25.77
CA LYS A 98 -0.54 12.64 -26.84
C LYS A 98 -1.33 13.85 -26.35
N LYS A 99 -2.06 13.72 -25.23
CA LYS A 99 -2.90 14.79 -24.68
C LYS A 99 -2.20 15.64 -23.64
N MET A 100 -1.28 15.06 -22.87
CA MET A 100 -0.76 15.66 -21.64
C MET A 100 0.76 15.76 -21.56
N HIS A 101 1.49 15.23 -22.56
CA HIS A 101 2.96 15.33 -22.51
C HIS A 101 3.39 16.79 -22.47
N PRO A 102 4.31 17.19 -21.59
CA PRO A 102 4.78 18.58 -21.47
C PRO A 102 5.20 19.21 -22.80
N ASP A 103 5.88 18.46 -23.67
CA ASP A 103 6.29 18.94 -25.00
C ASP A 103 5.11 19.20 -25.95
N VAL A 104 3.96 18.57 -25.71
CA VAL A 104 2.74 18.75 -26.53
C VAL A 104 1.91 19.92 -26.04
N VAL A 105 1.78 20.05 -24.70
CA VAL A 105 0.97 21.10 -24.09
C VAL A 105 1.63 22.47 -24.19
N GLY A 106 2.96 22.54 -24.05
CA GLY A 106 3.75 23.78 -24.07
C GLY A 106 3.61 24.59 -22.77
N GLU A 107 4.71 25.19 -22.33
CA GLU A 107 4.79 25.90 -21.04
C GLU A 107 3.89 27.16 -20.94
N GLU A 108 3.47 27.71 -22.08
CA GLU A 108 2.59 28.91 -22.14
C GLU A 108 1.11 28.57 -21.94
N SER A 109 0.75 27.29 -21.88
CA SER A 109 -0.65 26.88 -21.65
C SER A 109 -1.07 27.13 -20.20
N PRO A 110 -2.25 27.73 -19.95
CA PRO A 110 -2.76 27.93 -18.59
C PRO A 110 -3.01 26.60 -17.85
N GLU A 111 -3.13 25.48 -18.57
CA GLU A 111 -3.35 24.14 -18.01
C GLU A 111 -2.05 23.32 -17.86
N TYR A 112 -0.88 23.92 -18.20
CA TYR A 112 0.40 23.21 -18.27
C TYR A 112 0.75 22.48 -16.98
N ASP A 113 0.70 23.16 -15.85
CA ASP A 113 1.08 22.56 -14.56
C ASP A 113 0.13 21.42 -14.14
N GLU A 114 -1.17 21.57 -14.36
CA GLU A 114 -2.15 20.54 -14.06
C GLU A 114 -1.95 19.32 -14.95
N LEU A 115 -1.80 19.51 -16.24
CA LEU A 115 -1.62 18.41 -17.21
C LEU A 115 -0.27 17.71 -16.99
N LYS A 116 0.79 18.45 -16.66
CA LYS A 116 2.10 17.91 -16.30
C LYS A 116 2.03 17.02 -15.07
N GLN A 117 1.35 17.46 -14.02
CA GLN A 117 1.14 16.64 -12.80
C GLN A 117 0.33 15.38 -13.12
N ALA A 118 -0.75 15.51 -13.89
CA ALA A 118 -1.56 14.38 -14.31
C ALA A 118 -0.76 13.38 -15.17
N PHE A 119 0.09 13.88 -16.06
CA PHE A 119 0.99 13.03 -16.84
C PHE A 119 1.99 12.29 -15.96
N GLN A 120 2.61 12.97 -15.00
CA GLN A 120 3.53 12.34 -14.04
C GLN A 120 2.85 11.26 -13.21
N LYS A 121 1.60 11.52 -12.74
CA LYS A 121 0.78 10.51 -12.06
C LYS A 121 0.54 9.29 -12.96
N ALA A 122 0.18 9.51 -14.22
CA ALA A 122 -0.04 8.41 -15.18
C ALA A 122 1.24 7.61 -15.49
N VAL A 123 2.40 8.25 -15.55
CA VAL A 123 3.70 7.57 -15.72
C VAL A 123 4.00 6.69 -14.52
N GLY A 124 3.90 7.23 -13.30
CA GLY A 124 4.11 6.48 -12.07
C GLY A 124 3.17 5.28 -11.94
N ALA A 125 1.88 5.48 -12.24
CA ALA A 125 0.88 4.42 -12.23
C ALA A 125 1.17 3.30 -13.24
N LEU A 126 1.65 3.66 -14.44
CA LEU A 126 2.06 2.70 -15.47
C LEU A 126 3.26 1.86 -15.03
N GLU A 127 4.28 2.51 -14.46
CA GLU A 127 5.51 1.86 -13.99
C GLU A 127 5.24 0.93 -12.81
N ALA A 128 4.37 1.35 -11.90
CA ALA A 128 3.96 0.58 -10.73
C ALA A 128 2.86 -0.47 -11.02
N GLU A 129 2.37 -0.55 -12.25
CA GLU A 129 1.22 -1.39 -12.66
C GLU A 129 -0.04 -1.12 -11.79
N GLN A 130 -0.28 0.16 -11.45
CA GLN A 130 -1.43 0.65 -10.70
C GLN A 130 -2.51 1.14 -11.67
N TRP A 131 -3.30 0.20 -12.17
CA TRP A 131 -4.25 0.48 -13.27
C TRP A 131 -5.42 1.36 -12.84
N GLY A 132 -5.88 1.24 -11.60
CA GLY A 132 -6.91 2.10 -11.04
C GLY A 132 -6.51 3.58 -11.10
N GLU A 133 -5.28 3.91 -10.68
CA GLU A 133 -4.75 5.28 -10.74
C GLU A 133 -4.55 5.77 -12.19
N LEU A 134 -4.07 4.90 -13.08
CA LEU A 134 -3.96 5.24 -14.51
C LEU A 134 -5.33 5.56 -15.10
N PHE A 135 -6.33 4.73 -14.83
CA PHE A 135 -7.68 4.92 -15.35
C PHE A 135 -8.44 6.08 -14.69
N ASP A 136 -8.06 6.45 -13.47
CA ASP A 136 -8.55 7.68 -12.83
C ASP A 136 -8.15 8.92 -13.63
N VAL A 137 -6.88 9.02 -14.04
CA VAL A 137 -6.40 10.08 -14.94
C VAL A 137 -7.11 10.03 -16.29
N VAL A 138 -7.25 8.84 -16.87
CA VAL A 138 -7.87 8.63 -18.18
C VAL A 138 -9.33 9.11 -18.20
N GLU A 139 -10.09 8.80 -17.15
CA GLU A 139 -11.47 9.20 -17.01
C GLU A 139 -11.64 10.70 -16.75
N LYS A 140 -10.80 11.27 -15.86
CA LYS A 140 -10.81 12.71 -15.54
C LYS A 140 -10.62 13.58 -16.77
N TYR A 141 -9.77 13.15 -17.69
CA TYR A 141 -9.42 13.92 -18.88
C TYR A 141 -10.07 13.39 -20.17
N ASP A 142 -11.13 12.60 -20.04
CA ASP A 142 -11.92 12.06 -21.16
C ASP A 142 -11.05 11.47 -22.29
N ILE A 143 -10.16 10.54 -21.91
CA ILE A 143 -9.29 9.82 -22.82
C ILE A 143 -9.95 8.49 -23.19
N ASP A 144 -9.96 8.16 -24.46
CA ASP A 144 -10.57 6.94 -24.98
C ASP A 144 -9.86 5.68 -24.49
N ILE A 145 -10.66 4.70 -24.06
CA ILE A 145 -10.22 3.37 -23.65
C ILE A 145 -10.57 2.39 -24.79
N PRO A 146 -9.59 1.86 -25.49
CA PRO A 146 -9.83 1.00 -26.64
C PRO A 146 -10.43 -0.37 -26.26
N ASN A 147 -10.15 -0.85 -25.07
CA ASN A 147 -10.61 -2.16 -24.58
C ASN A 147 -11.09 -2.08 -23.12
N TYR A 148 -12.41 -1.90 -22.95
CA TYR A 148 -13.04 -1.86 -21.62
C TYR A 148 -13.05 -3.21 -20.89
N GLU A 149 -13.03 -4.34 -21.59
CA GLU A 149 -12.98 -5.65 -20.96
C GLU A 149 -11.65 -5.86 -20.24
N GLU A 150 -10.55 -5.54 -20.91
CA GLU A 150 -9.20 -5.59 -20.33
C GLU A 150 -9.04 -4.56 -19.19
N ALA A 151 -9.56 -3.34 -19.35
CA ALA A 151 -9.56 -2.32 -18.32
C ALA A 151 -10.31 -2.78 -17.07
N ASN A 152 -11.52 -3.33 -17.24
CA ASN A 152 -12.33 -3.89 -16.16
C ASN A 152 -11.58 -5.00 -15.40
N SER A 153 -10.90 -5.91 -16.12
CA SER A 153 -10.11 -6.98 -15.50
C SER A 153 -8.94 -6.43 -14.68
N SER A 154 -8.30 -5.36 -15.15
CA SER A 154 -7.16 -4.75 -14.47
C SER A 154 -7.59 -3.99 -13.21
N ILE A 155 -8.67 -3.18 -13.30
CA ILE A 155 -9.21 -2.48 -12.12
C ILE A 155 -9.70 -3.47 -11.05
N SER A 156 -10.35 -4.57 -11.46
CA SER A 156 -10.82 -5.59 -10.49
C SER A 156 -9.65 -6.15 -9.67
N LYS A 157 -8.47 -6.36 -10.28
CA LYS A 157 -7.27 -6.81 -9.55
C LYS A 157 -6.73 -5.75 -8.60
N ASP A 158 -6.82 -4.47 -8.97
CA ASP A 158 -6.41 -3.39 -8.09
C ASP A 158 -7.35 -3.25 -6.90
N ILE A 159 -8.66 -3.45 -7.12
CA ILE A 159 -9.66 -3.53 -6.04
C ILE A 159 -9.33 -4.68 -5.08
N GLU A 160 -9.00 -5.86 -5.59
CA GLU A 160 -8.60 -7.00 -4.75
C GLU A 160 -7.34 -6.66 -3.94
N ARG A 161 -6.33 -6.06 -4.57
CA ARG A 161 -5.10 -5.60 -3.88
C ARG A 161 -5.37 -4.53 -2.82
N MET A 162 -6.28 -3.60 -3.11
CA MET A 162 -6.64 -2.53 -2.16
C MET A 162 -7.39 -3.09 -0.95
N ASN A 163 -8.34 -4.02 -1.18
CA ASN A 163 -9.03 -4.71 -0.09
C ASN A 163 -8.04 -5.48 0.81
N GLU A 164 -7.02 -6.13 0.24
CA GLU A 164 -5.99 -6.80 1.04
C GLU A 164 -5.15 -5.81 1.85
N LYS A 165 -4.79 -4.65 1.28
CA LYS A 165 -4.10 -3.58 2.02
C LYS A 165 -4.93 -3.08 3.20
N ILE A 166 -6.22 -2.81 2.99
CA ILE A 166 -7.15 -2.36 4.03
C ILE A 166 -7.31 -3.43 5.12
N LYS A 167 -7.41 -4.69 4.73
CA LYS A 167 -7.45 -5.81 5.68
C LYS A 167 -6.17 -5.87 6.52
N ASN A 168 -5.01 -5.65 5.91
CA ASN A 168 -3.74 -5.63 6.63
C ASN A 168 -3.65 -4.46 7.61
N GLN A 169 -4.17 -3.27 7.27
CA GLN A 169 -4.30 -2.16 8.21
C GLN A 169 -5.11 -2.55 9.45
N LYS A 170 -6.27 -3.21 9.24
CA LYS A 170 -7.17 -3.65 10.31
C LYS A 170 -6.63 -4.82 11.13
N ASN A 171 -5.58 -5.49 10.66
CA ASN A 171 -4.88 -6.57 11.38
C ASN A 171 -3.63 -6.10 12.14
N THR A 172 -3.35 -4.80 12.20
CA THR A 172 -2.25 -4.27 13.01
C THR A 172 -2.58 -4.35 14.50
N TYR A 173 -1.58 -4.52 15.35
CA TYR A 173 -1.79 -4.57 16.81
C TYR A 173 -2.45 -3.30 17.35
N SER A 174 -2.15 -2.15 16.78
CA SER A 174 -2.77 -0.88 17.15
C SER A 174 -4.27 -0.88 16.87
N TRP A 175 -4.66 -1.37 15.69
CA TRP A 175 -6.08 -1.52 15.34
C TRP A 175 -6.78 -2.55 16.21
N LEU A 176 -6.14 -3.69 16.48
CA LEU A 176 -6.67 -4.74 17.33
C LEU A 176 -6.88 -4.25 18.77
N LEU A 177 -5.94 -3.45 19.30
CA LEU A 177 -6.07 -2.85 20.63
C LEU A 177 -7.30 -1.93 20.72
N GLU A 178 -7.48 -1.02 19.76
CA GLU A 178 -8.65 -0.13 19.70
C GLU A 178 -9.96 -0.92 19.56
N SER A 179 -9.95 -2.01 18.80
CA SER A 179 -11.13 -2.87 18.62
C SER A 179 -11.54 -3.60 19.92
N CYS A 180 -10.67 -3.62 20.91
CA CYS A 180 -11.02 -4.16 22.23
C CYS A 180 -11.93 -3.23 23.04
N GLU A 181 -12.00 -1.94 22.69
CA GLU A 181 -12.78 -0.93 23.43
C GLU A 181 -12.40 -0.91 24.93
N ASP A 182 -13.37 -1.10 25.84
CA ASP A 182 -13.15 -1.09 27.29
C ASP A 182 -12.83 -2.49 27.89
N ARG A 183 -12.62 -3.50 27.03
CA ARG A 183 -12.35 -4.88 27.49
C ARG A 183 -10.87 -5.07 27.79
N GLU A 184 -10.50 -4.98 29.07
CA GLU A 184 -9.10 -5.08 29.51
C GLU A 184 -8.49 -6.47 29.24
N ASP A 185 -9.26 -7.55 29.36
CA ASP A 185 -8.83 -8.91 29.02
C ASP A 185 -8.43 -9.05 27.54
N CYS A 186 -9.18 -8.39 26.64
CA CYS A 186 -8.88 -8.34 25.23
C CYS A 186 -7.59 -7.54 24.96
N LYS A 187 -7.43 -6.36 25.57
CA LYS A 187 -6.24 -5.52 25.44
C LYS A 187 -4.98 -6.25 25.91
N GLU A 188 -5.07 -6.91 27.07
CA GLU A 188 -3.99 -7.72 27.61
C GLU A 188 -3.58 -8.83 26.64
N LEU A 189 -4.53 -9.54 26.05
CA LEU A 189 -4.27 -10.58 25.05
C LEU A 189 -3.55 -10.01 23.82
N VAL A 190 -3.95 -8.83 23.35
CA VAL A 190 -3.29 -8.15 22.20
C VAL A 190 -1.83 -7.82 22.55
N ILE A 191 -1.55 -7.28 23.76
CA ILE A 191 -0.19 -6.95 24.18
C ILE A 191 0.66 -8.21 24.33
N LYS A 192 0.15 -9.25 24.99
CA LYS A 192 0.87 -10.54 25.14
C LYS A 192 1.18 -11.16 23.77
N THR A 193 0.22 -11.11 22.85
CA THR A 193 0.42 -11.60 21.47
C THR A 193 1.48 -10.79 20.74
N PHE A 194 1.44 -9.46 20.85
CA PHE A 194 2.46 -8.57 20.29
C PHE A 194 3.87 -8.88 20.83
N LEU A 195 4.02 -8.99 22.16
CA LEU A 195 5.29 -9.30 22.79
C LEU A 195 5.83 -10.68 22.35
N GLY A 196 4.95 -11.67 22.30
CA GLY A 196 5.28 -13.01 21.83
C GLY A 196 5.75 -13.05 20.37
N HIS A 197 5.01 -12.39 19.48
CA HIS A 197 5.35 -12.40 18.03
C HIS A 197 6.56 -11.54 17.70
N VAL A 198 6.68 -10.36 18.33
CA VAL A 198 7.74 -9.42 17.97
C VAL A 198 9.04 -9.70 18.72
N TYR A 199 8.97 -10.06 20.00
CA TYR A 199 10.13 -10.23 20.87
C TYR A 199 10.37 -11.66 21.35
N SER A 200 9.55 -12.61 20.92
CA SER A 200 9.58 -14.00 21.40
C SER A 200 9.41 -14.12 22.93
N TRP A 201 8.71 -13.14 23.53
CA TRP A 201 8.43 -13.12 24.94
C TRP A 201 7.39 -14.21 25.31
N THR A 202 7.54 -14.87 26.44
CA THR A 202 6.62 -15.84 26.97
C THR A 202 6.18 -15.42 28.38
N ASP A 203 4.89 -15.54 28.65
CA ASP A 203 4.35 -15.36 30.01
C ASP A 203 4.98 -16.45 30.91
N GLY A 204 5.72 -16.03 31.94
CA GLY A 204 6.47 -16.92 32.82
C GLY A 204 5.59 -17.71 33.76
#